data_c7c9e9a0dea37a73e2f8906c502d0c0f
#
_entry.id   c7c9e9a0dea37a73e2f8906c502d0c0f
#
_cell.length_a   1.000
_cell.length_b   1.000
_cell.length_c   1.000
_cell.angle_alpha   90.00
_cell.angle_beta   90.00
_cell.angle_gamma   90.00
#
_symmetry.space_group_name_H-M   'P 1'
#
loop_
_entity.id
_entity.type
_entity.pdbx_description
1 polymer ?
#
loop_
_entity_poly.entity_id
_entity_poly.type
_entity_poly.pdbx_seq_one_letter_code
_entity_poly.pdbx_strand_id
1 'polypeptide(L)'
;MNSKERHEARYLRRKAKRDLAKQKRNEGHTFDVVTSPESLRRAFYSARKGVNWKASVQRYGVNVLRNCIDTSEKIRHGENISKGFIEFDISERGKKRHITSVHISERVVQKSVCDNGIVPVMEKSLIYDNGASQKGKGTDFARERLKKHLHQFYRKYGTDGYILLGDCHDFFGSIDHSIVKRNMEKMITDQRLIDLAMQFVDPFPRGLGLGSQVCQILAVTYQNEIDHCIKEVWRKKWYARYMDDFYVICRTKDEAKELLAYFIEKYREYGIELNLSKTQIVKLTHGFVWLQDRIYLLPTGRIVDKPGRSSLVRNRRKLKKIAKRVDRGEIPFNNALTFYNSHIGYLSHKDAYHAIKNVDKLFNDLFIRRFMYEQVRYA
;
A
#
# COMPACT_ATOMS: atom_id res chain seq x y z
N MET A 1 -26.39 -11.57 -43.16
CA MET A 1 -26.11 -11.66 -41.70
C MET A 1 -27.31 -11.16 -40.93
N ASN A 2 -27.94 -11.99 -40.14
CA ASN A 2 -29.04 -11.62 -39.29
C ASN A 2 -28.55 -10.85 -38.04
N SER A 3 -29.44 -10.35 -37.17
CA SER A 3 -29.07 -9.57 -35.97
C SER A 3 -28.22 -10.37 -34.99
N LYS A 4 -28.49 -11.66 -34.80
CA LYS A 4 -27.73 -12.56 -33.94
C LYS A 4 -26.30 -12.77 -34.46
N GLU A 5 -26.13 -13.05 -35.73
CA GLU A 5 -24.82 -13.24 -36.39
C GLU A 5 -23.95 -11.96 -36.27
N ARG A 6 -24.56 -10.77 -36.43
CA ARG A 6 -23.84 -9.49 -36.23
C ARG A 6 -23.40 -9.28 -34.77
N HIS A 7 -24.24 -9.67 -33.84
CA HIS A 7 -23.93 -9.57 -32.40
C HIS A 7 -22.77 -10.53 -32.05
N GLU A 8 -22.83 -11.76 -32.51
CA GLU A 8 -21.80 -12.78 -32.29
C GLU A 8 -20.46 -12.39 -32.94
N ALA A 9 -20.47 -11.90 -34.16
CA ALA A 9 -19.29 -11.40 -34.85
C ALA A 9 -18.63 -10.20 -34.08
N ARG A 10 -19.45 -9.28 -33.52
CA ARG A 10 -18.95 -8.18 -32.68
C ARG A 10 -18.35 -8.71 -31.38
N TYR A 11 -18.98 -9.68 -30.76
CA TYR A 11 -18.48 -10.32 -29.54
C TYR A 11 -17.12 -10.99 -29.79
N LEU A 12 -17.00 -11.80 -30.83
CA LEU A 12 -15.76 -12.50 -31.21
C LEU A 12 -14.62 -11.52 -31.52
N ARG A 13 -14.89 -10.45 -32.26
CA ARG A 13 -13.89 -9.39 -32.54
C ARG A 13 -13.41 -8.72 -31.24
N ARG A 14 -14.32 -8.41 -30.31
CA ARG A 14 -13.98 -7.80 -29.02
C ARG A 14 -13.19 -8.78 -28.14
N LYS A 15 -13.54 -10.07 -28.18
CA LYS A 15 -12.82 -11.13 -27.46
C LYS A 15 -11.39 -11.26 -28.01
N ALA A 16 -11.22 -11.41 -29.32
CA ALA A 16 -9.92 -11.50 -29.96
C ALA A 16 -9.02 -10.28 -29.65
N LYS A 17 -9.59 -9.07 -29.69
CA LYS A 17 -8.86 -7.85 -29.31
C LYS A 17 -8.40 -7.87 -27.85
N ARG A 18 -9.22 -8.37 -26.94
CA ARG A 18 -8.86 -8.49 -25.51
C ARG A 18 -7.76 -9.53 -25.32
N ASP A 19 -7.88 -10.68 -25.98
CA ASP A 19 -6.91 -11.78 -25.89
C ASP A 19 -5.54 -11.34 -26.44
N LEU A 20 -5.52 -10.66 -27.58
CA LEU A 20 -4.29 -10.08 -28.14
C LEU A 20 -3.68 -9.04 -27.18
N ALA A 21 -4.50 -8.17 -26.58
CA ALA A 21 -4.02 -7.20 -25.61
C ALA A 21 -3.49 -7.86 -24.33
N LYS A 22 -4.07 -8.99 -23.92
CA LYS A 22 -3.58 -9.82 -22.80
C LYS A 22 -2.21 -10.42 -23.17
N GLN A 23 -2.08 -11.03 -24.33
CA GLN A 23 -0.80 -11.59 -24.82
C GLN A 23 0.30 -10.53 -24.85
N LYS A 24 0.07 -9.39 -25.49
CA LYS A 24 1.04 -8.28 -25.55
C LYS A 24 1.48 -7.78 -24.16
N ARG A 25 0.58 -7.79 -23.18
CA ARG A 25 0.94 -7.41 -21.80
C ARG A 25 1.83 -8.42 -21.11
N ASN A 26 1.76 -9.69 -21.51
CA ASN A 26 2.52 -10.79 -20.94
C ASN A 26 3.86 -11.05 -21.66
N GLU A 27 4.11 -10.40 -22.81
CA GLU A 27 5.39 -10.50 -23.50
C GLU A 27 6.55 -10.10 -22.60
N GLY A 28 7.55 -10.98 -22.45
CA GLY A 28 8.70 -10.77 -21.58
C GLY A 28 8.43 -10.92 -20.07
N HIS A 29 7.21 -11.34 -19.69
CA HIS A 29 6.82 -11.52 -18.29
C HIS A 29 6.42 -12.97 -18.00
N THR A 30 7.30 -13.90 -18.35
CA THR A 30 7.08 -15.35 -18.25
C THR A 30 7.82 -15.96 -17.08
N PHE A 31 7.45 -17.19 -16.72
CA PHE A 31 8.16 -18.00 -15.73
C PHE A 31 9.66 -18.09 -16.04
N ASP A 32 10.03 -18.33 -17.32
CA ASP A 32 11.42 -18.48 -17.71
C ASP A 32 12.24 -17.18 -17.51
N VAL A 33 11.64 -16.01 -17.76
CA VAL A 33 12.26 -14.71 -17.50
C VAL A 33 12.43 -14.48 -16.01
N VAL A 34 11.41 -14.76 -15.22
CA VAL A 34 11.41 -14.54 -13.77
C VAL A 34 12.41 -15.43 -13.06
N THR A 35 12.54 -16.68 -13.49
CA THR A 35 13.44 -17.68 -12.89
C THR A 35 14.85 -17.67 -13.47
N SER A 36 15.13 -16.84 -14.47
CA SER A 36 16.49 -16.75 -15.05
C SER A 36 17.52 -16.30 -14.00
N PRO A 37 18.74 -16.88 -14.02
CA PRO A 37 19.80 -16.49 -13.08
C PRO A 37 20.09 -14.98 -13.10
N GLU A 38 20.00 -14.35 -14.26
CA GLU A 38 20.22 -12.91 -14.43
C GLU A 38 19.12 -12.08 -13.73
N SER A 39 17.83 -12.48 -13.86
CA SER A 39 16.72 -11.83 -13.18
C SER A 39 16.82 -11.99 -11.67
N LEU A 40 17.18 -13.17 -11.18
CA LEU A 40 17.43 -13.43 -9.75
C LEU A 40 18.61 -12.60 -9.23
N ARG A 41 19.69 -12.48 -9.99
CA ARG A 41 20.84 -11.65 -9.63
C ARG A 41 20.43 -10.17 -9.49
N ARG A 42 19.70 -9.61 -10.45
CA ARG A 42 19.16 -8.23 -10.36
C ARG A 42 18.22 -8.08 -9.17
N ALA A 43 17.37 -9.06 -8.92
CA ALA A 43 16.47 -9.09 -7.78
C ALA A 43 17.23 -9.08 -6.44
N PHE A 44 18.33 -9.83 -6.32
CA PHE A 44 19.20 -9.78 -5.13
C PHE A 44 19.76 -8.38 -4.88
N TYR A 45 20.36 -7.73 -5.89
CA TYR A 45 20.90 -6.38 -5.72
C TYR A 45 19.82 -5.35 -5.37
N SER A 46 18.59 -5.55 -5.78
CA SER A 46 17.46 -4.75 -5.36
C SER A 46 17.01 -5.07 -3.92
N ALA A 47 16.88 -6.35 -3.58
CA ALA A 47 16.37 -6.81 -2.29
C ALA A 47 17.34 -6.52 -1.11
N ARG A 48 18.68 -6.46 -1.37
CA ARG A 48 19.67 -6.18 -0.33
C ARG A 48 19.71 -4.71 0.13
N LYS A 49 19.09 -3.78 -0.61
CA LYS A 49 19.11 -2.36 -0.27
C LYS A 49 18.52 -2.13 1.12
N GLY A 50 19.27 -1.42 1.98
CA GLY A 50 18.89 -1.13 3.36
C GLY A 50 19.05 -2.29 4.36
N VAL A 51 19.45 -3.49 3.91
CA VAL A 51 19.65 -4.68 4.76
C VAL A 51 21.01 -5.37 4.57
N ASN A 52 21.95 -4.72 3.93
CA ASN A 52 23.32 -5.25 3.68
C ASN A 52 24.07 -5.64 4.96
N TRP A 53 23.71 -5.06 6.10
CA TRP A 53 24.29 -5.35 7.40
C TRP A 53 23.91 -6.73 7.96
N LYS A 54 22.88 -7.37 7.40
CA LYS A 54 22.43 -8.70 7.86
C LYS A 54 23.36 -9.80 7.38
N ALA A 55 23.83 -10.63 8.29
CA ALA A 55 24.75 -11.74 7.98
C ALA A 55 24.22 -12.70 6.91
N SER A 56 22.89 -12.98 6.89
CA SER A 56 22.28 -13.82 5.86
C SER A 56 22.38 -13.22 4.46
N VAL A 57 22.27 -11.88 4.35
CA VAL A 57 22.38 -11.15 3.08
C VAL A 57 23.83 -11.15 2.61
N GLN A 58 24.78 -10.95 3.53
CA GLN A 58 26.22 -10.98 3.21
C GLN A 58 26.64 -12.37 2.73
N ARG A 59 26.28 -13.44 3.47
CA ARG A 59 26.57 -14.83 3.08
C ARG A 59 26.00 -15.19 1.71
N TYR A 60 24.77 -14.78 1.41
CA TYR A 60 24.17 -15.00 0.09
C TYR A 60 24.94 -14.22 -0.99
N GLY A 61 25.40 -13.01 -0.68
CA GLY A 61 26.10 -12.12 -1.59
C GLY A 61 27.51 -12.59 -1.98
N VAL A 62 28.20 -13.37 -1.13
CA VAL A 62 29.54 -13.91 -1.43
C VAL A 62 29.52 -14.80 -2.69
N ASN A 63 28.51 -15.63 -2.85
CA ASN A 63 28.37 -16.56 -3.99
C ASN A 63 27.08 -16.27 -4.78
N VAL A 64 26.77 -14.99 -5.02
CA VAL A 64 25.47 -14.59 -5.58
C VAL A 64 25.13 -15.28 -6.89
N LEU A 65 26.11 -15.41 -7.80
CA LEU A 65 25.87 -16.01 -9.11
C LEU A 65 25.52 -17.51 -8.98
N ARG A 66 26.33 -18.26 -8.22
CA ARG A 66 26.07 -19.67 -7.94
C ARG A 66 24.72 -19.86 -7.25
N ASN A 67 24.43 -19.07 -6.22
CA ASN A 67 23.15 -19.14 -5.53
C ASN A 67 21.95 -18.84 -6.43
N CYS A 68 22.10 -17.95 -7.43
CA CYS A 68 21.05 -17.66 -8.40
C CYS A 68 20.87 -18.80 -9.42
N ILE A 69 21.96 -19.43 -9.86
CA ILE A 69 21.91 -20.59 -10.75
C ILE A 69 21.22 -21.76 -10.04
N ASP A 70 21.72 -22.14 -8.85
CA ASP A 70 21.17 -23.22 -8.05
C ASP A 70 19.66 -23.00 -7.75
N THR A 71 19.27 -21.74 -7.43
CA THR A 71 17.87 -21.39 -7.19
C THR A 71 17.02 -21.49 -8.46
N SER A 72 17.55 -21.04 -9.61
CA SER A 72 16.88 -21.16 -10.90
C SER A 72 16.61 -22.62 -11.27
N GLU A 73 17.59 -23.48 -11.12
CA GLU A 73 17.49 -24.92 -11.40
C GLU A 73 16.45 -25.58 -10.50
N LYS A 74 16.50 -25.34 -9.19
CA LYS A 74 15.51 -25.86 -8.23
C LYS A 74 14.09 -25.51 -8.62
N ILE A 75 13.83 -24.23 -8.89
CA ILE A 75 12.49 -23.77 -9.27
C ILE A 75 12.04 -24.45 -10.58
N ARG A 76 12.92 -24.59 -11.56
CA ARG A 76 12.60 -25.21 -12.86
C ARG A 76 12.32 -26.71 -12.75
N HIS A 77 12.95 -27.38 -11.79
CA HIS A 77 12.67 -28.79 -11.47
C HIS A 77 11.49 -28.97 -10.50
N GLY A 78 10.80 -27.88 -10.12
CA GLY A 78 9.65 -27.96 -9.22
C GLY A 78 10.01 -28.23 -7.75
N GLU A 79 11.28 -28.05 -7.37
CA GLU A 79 11.72 -28.25 -5.99
C GLU A 79 11.20 -27.13 -5.07
N ASN A 80 10.90 -27.48 -3.83
CA ASN A 80 10.51 -26.51 -2.82
C ASN A 80 11.72 -25.66 -2.41
N ILE A 81 11.61 -24.33 -2.59
CA ILE A 81 12.65 -23.35 -2.22
C ILE A 81 12.44 -22.75 -0.83
N SER A 82 11.35 -23.07 -0.17
CA SER A 82 11.04 -22.52 1.15
C SER A 82 12.02 -23.01 2.22
N LYS A 83 12.45 -22.07 3.05
CA LYS A 83 13.28 -22.32 4.24
C LYS A 83 12.52 -22.06 5.54
N GLY A 84 11.20 -21.96 5.43
CA GLY A 84 10.34 -21.61 6.55
C GLY A 84 10.29 -20.12 6.84
N PHE A 85 9.45 -19.75 7.78
CA PHE A 85 9.22 -18.35 8.14
C PHE A 85 10.08 -17.92 9.33
N ILE A 86 10.45 -16.64 9.31
CA ILE A 86 10.99 -15.92 10.46
C ILE A 86 9.87 -15.04 10.97
N GLU A 87 9.28 -15.41 12.08
CA GLU A 87 8.10 -14.75 12.64
C GLU A 87 8.48 -13.83 13.80
N PHE A 88 7.90 -12.65 13.82
CA PHE A 88 8.06 -11.71 14.92
C PHE A 88 6.92 -10.69 14.94
N ASP A 89 6.63 -10.18 16.13
CA ASP A 89 5.63 -9.17 16.32
C ASP A 89 6.23 -7.77 16.30
N ILE A 90 5.61 -6.87 15.56
CA ILE A 90 5.90 -5.44 15.61
C ILE A 90 4.71 -4.67 16.19
N SER A 91 5.01 -3.64 16.96
CA SER A 91 3.99 -2.70 17.41
C SER A 91 4.00 -1.47 16.50
N GLU A 92 2.99 -1.37 15.65
CA GLU A 92 2.80 -0.21 14.80
C GLU A 92 1.57 0.59 15.25
N ARG A 93 1.81 1.81 15.74
CA ARG A 93 0.73 2.74 16.14
C ARG A 93 -0.22 2.17 17.20
N GLY A 94 0.31 1.35 18.11
CA GLY A 94 -0.45 0.71 19.19
C GLY A 94 -1.16 -0.58 18.77
N LYS A 95 -1.04 -1.00 17.52
CA LYS A 95 -1.50 -2.32 17.06
C LYS A 95 -0.32 -3.28 16.98
N LYS A 96 -0.47 -4.46 17.53
CA LYS A 96 0.43 -5.58 17.26
C LYS A 96 0.17 -6.11 15.87
N ARG A 97 1.23 -6.31 15.10
CA ARG A 97 1.20 -6.93 13.78
C ARG A 97 2.14 -8.12 13.78
N HIS A 98 1.65 -9.28 13.47
CA HIS A 98 2.45 -10.47 13.26
C HIS A 98 3.07 -10.39 11.86
N ILE A 99 4.40 -10.47 11.79
CA ILE A 99 5.16 -10.38 10.54
C ILE A 99 5.75 -11.74 10.24
N THR A 100 5.45 -12.24 9.07
CA THR A 100 5.96 -13.50 8.54
C THR A 100 7.00 -13.18 7.47
N SER A 101 8.27 -13.15 7.86
CA SER A 101 9.38 -12.84 6.97
C SER A 101 10.01 -14.12 6.42
N VAL A 102 10.59 -14.03 5.24
CA VAL A 102 11.27 -15.16 4.58
C VAL A 102 12.79 -14.96 4.55
N HIS A 103 13.55 -16.04 4.35
CA HIS A 103 14.99 -16.00 4.12
C HIS A 103 15.33 -15.18 2.86
N ILE A 104 16.56 -14.66 2.79
CA ILE A 104 17.00 -13.82 1.66
C ILE A 104 16.88 -14.54 0.31
N SER A 105 17.15 -15.85 0.24
CA SER A 105 16.99 -16.63 -0.99
C SER A 105 15.56 -16.59 -1.55
N GLU A 106 14.57 -16.80 -0.70
CA GLU A 106 13.16 -16.71 -1.09
C GLU A 106 12.74 -15.28 -1.41
N ARG A 107 13.27 -14.30 -0.65
CA ARG A 107 13.02 -12.87 -0.93
C ARG A 107 13.54 -12.45 -2.31
N VAL A 108 14.66 -13.03 -2.77
CA VAL A 108 15.19 -12.82 -4.12
C VAL A 108 14.21 -13.34 -5.17
N VAL A 109 13.64 -14.53 -4.96
CA VAL A 109 12.63 -15.09 -5.87
C VAL A 109 11.35 -14.24 -5.85
N GLN A 110 10.81 -13.91 -4.67
CA GLN A 110 9.65 -13.02 -4.55
C GLN A 110 9.87 -11.69 -5.28
N LYS A 111 11.08 -11.13 -5.15
CA LYS A 111 11.44 -9.87 -5.81
C LYS A 111 11.46 -10.03 -7.32
N SER A 112 12.02 -11.12 -7.85
CA SER A 112 12.00 -11.40 -9.29
C SER A 112 10.59 -11.66 -9.83
N VAL A 113 9.77 -12.45 -9.10
CA VAL A 113 8.35 -12.68 -9.41
C VAL A 113 7.59 -11.36 -9.50
N CYS A 114 7.81 -10.46 -8.53
CA CYS A 114 7.15 -9.15 -8.54
C CYS A 114 7.65 -8.27 -9.69
N ASP A 115 8.96 -8.03 -9.78
CA ASP A 115 9.52 -7.01 -10.67
C ASP A 115 9.45 -7.39 -12.15
N ASN A 116 9.62 -8.68 -12.47
CA ASN A 116 9.70 -9.16 -13.85
C ASN A 116 8.43 -9.90 -14.32
N GLY A 117 7.56 -10.34 -13.39
CA GLY A 117 6.38 -11.13 -13.70
C GLY A 117 5.07 -10.39 -13.40
N ILE A 118 4.64 -10.40 -12.16
CA ILE A 118 3.27 -10.01 -11.81
C ILE A 118 3.00 -8.50 -11.85
N VAL A 119 3.92 -7.66 -11.37
CA VAL A 119 3.70 -6.20 -11.31
C VAL A 119 3.53 -5.58 -12.70
N PRO A 120 4.42 -5.83 -13.69
CA PRO A 120 4.28 -5.23 -15.03
C PRO A 120 2.98 -5.58 -15.75
N VAL A 121 2.39 -6.76 -15.41
CA VAL A 121 1.14 -7.23 -16.01
C VAL A 121 -0.08 -6.72 -15.25
N MET A 122 -0.09 -6.88 -13.92
CA MET A 122 -1.27 -6.63 -13.08
C MET A 122 -1.46 -5.14 -12.77
N GLU A 123 -0.39 -4.38 -12.58
CA GLU A 123 -0.47 -2.96 -12.25
C GLU A 123 -1.17 -2.12 -13.33
N LYS A 124 -1.02 -2.51 -14.62
CA LYS A 124 -1.70 -1.87 -15.75
C LYS A 124 -3.23 -2.01 -15.72
N SER A 125 -3.75 -2.97 -14.96
CA SER A 125 -5.19 -3.17 -14.82
C SER A 125 -5.81 -2.32 -13.70
N LEU A 126 -5.00 -1.76 -12.80
CA LEU A 126 -5.49 -0.97 -11.69
C LEU A 126 -6.08 0.36 -12.15
N ILE A 127 -7.14 0.81 -11.49
CA ILE A 127 -7.65 2.15 -11.71
C ILE A 127 -6.55 3.19 -11.39
N TYR A 128 -6.55 4.31 -12.09
CA TYR A 128 -5.57 5.38 -11.86
C TYR A 128 -5.54 5.86 -10.40
N ASP A 129 -6.71 5.91 -9.76
CA ASP A 129 -6.91 6.38 -8.38
C ASP A 129 -6.64 5.32 -7.30
N ASN A 130 -6.03 4.18 -7.65
CA ASN A 130 -5.43 3.27 -6.68
C ASN A 130 -4.02 3.78 -6.35
N GLY A 131 -3.81 4.18 -5.09
CA GLY A 131 -2.58 4.83 -4.62
C GLY A 131 -1.58 3.91 -3.93
N ALA A 132 -1.90 2.62 -3.71
CA ALA A 132 -1.10 1.74 -2.88
C ALA A 132 -0.08 0.92 -3.67
N SER A 133 1.12 0.78 -3.11
CA SER A 133 2.18 -0.16 -3.54
C SER A 133 2.55 -0.15 -5.04
N GLN A 134 2.37 0.98 -5.71
CA GLN A 134 2.75 1.21 -7.10
C GLN A 134 3.93 2.18 -7.18
N LYS A 135 4.81 1.98 -8.17
CA LYS A 135 5.93 2.89 -8.40
C LYS A 135 5.43 4.31 -8.73
N GLY A 136 5.99 5.31 -8.05
CA GLY A 136 5.56 6.72 -8.21
C GLY A 136 4.23 7.07 -7.53
N LYS A 137 3.60 6.12 -6.84
CA LYS A 137 2.41 6.35 -6.02
C LYS A 137 2.71 6.05 -4.54
N GLY A 138 1.83 6.48 -3.65
CA GLY A 138 1.97 6.32 -2.21
C GLY A 138 0.93 7.16 -1.49
N THR A 139 1.13 7.38 -0.20
CA THR A 139 0.21 8.19 0.62
C THR A 139 0.08 9.62 0.11
N ASP A 140 1.16 10.21 -0.40
CA ASP A 140 1.14 11.58 -0.92
C ASP A 140 0.34 11.67 -2.22
N PHE A 141 0.54 10.71 -3.14
CA PHE A 141 -0.29 10.58 -4.33
C PHE A 141 -1.78 10.45 -3.95
N ALA A 142 -2.11 9.58 -3.00
CA ALA A 142 -3.50 9.37 -2.58
C ALA A 142 -4.12 10.66 -2.00
N ARG A 143 -3.36 11.43 -1.20
CA ARG A 143 -3.79 12.72 -0.65
C ARG A 143 -4.00 13.76 -1.76
N GLU A 144 -3.08 13.89 -2.69
CA GLU A 144 -3.21 14.79 -3.83
C GLU A 144 -4.41 14.42 -4.73
N ARG A 145 -4.69 13.12 -4.89
CA ARG A 145 -5.91 12.67 -5.59
C ARG A 145 -7.18 13.11 -4.86
N LEU A 146 -7.22 12.97 -3.54
CA LEU A 146 -8.36 13.46 -2.73
C LEU A 146 -8.54 14.97 -2.89
N LYS A 147 -7.48 15.77 -2.75
CA LYS A 147 -7.55 17.23 -2.96
C LYS A 147 -8.06 17.58 -4.36
N LYS A 148 -7.55 16.91 -5.39
CA LYS A 148 -8.02 17.10 -6.76
C LYS A 148 -9.50 16.74 -6.92
N HIS A 149 -9.95 15.66 -6.34
CA HIS A 149 -11.36 15.24 -6.37
C HIS A 149 -12.27 16.25 -5.65
N LEU A 150 -11.86 16.73 -4.48
CA LEU A 150 -12.59 17.77 -3.74
C LEU A 150 -12.68 19.07 -4.52
N HIS A 151 -11.59 19.53 -5.17
CA HIS A 151 -11.62 20.71 -6.02
C HIS A 151 -12.54 20.53 -7.23
N GLN A 152 -12.51 19.37 -7.89
CA GLN A 152 -13.39 19.09 -9.02
C GLN A 152 -14.85 19.04 -8.60
N PHE A 153 -15.14 18.44 -7.42
CA PHE A 153 -16.48 18.41 -6.85
C PHE A 153 -16.97 19.83 -6.52
N TYR A 154 -16.13 20.62 -5.82
CA TYR A 154 -16.43 21.99 -5.44
C TYR A 154 -16.78 22.87 -6.64
N ARG A 155 -16.01 22.80 -7.72
CA ARG A 155 -16.28 23.57 -8.95
C ARG A 155 -17.66 23.28 -9.55
N LYS A 156 -18.19 22.08 -9.31
CA LYS A 156 -19.47 21.65 -9.88
C LYS A 156 -20.65 21.83 -8.94
N TYR A 157 -20.43 21.63 -7.66
CA TYR A 157 -21.51 21.53 -6.67
C TYR A 157 -21.27 22.33 -5.39
N GLY A 158 -20.20 23.12 -5.31
CA GLY A 158 -19.83 23.81 -4.07
C GLY A 158 -19.45 22.83 -2.96
N THR A 159 -19.89 23.12 -1.75
CA THR A 159 -19.63 22.29 -0.57
C THR A 159 -20.81 21.33 -0.24
N ASP A 160 -21.87 21.35 -1.05
CA ASP A 160 -23.06 20.54 -0.79
C ASP A 160 -22.87 19.11 -1.29
N GLY A 161 -22.26 18.30 -0.45
CA GLY A 161 -21.96 16.91 -0.73
C GLY A 161 -21.52 16.14 0.51
N TYR A 162 -21.37 14.84 0.30
CA TYR A 162 -20.97 13.87 1.31
C TYR A 162 -19.79 13.07 0.84
N ILE A 163 -18.98 12.59 1.76
CA ILE A 163 -17.92 11.62 1.51
C ILE A 163 -18.24 10.34 2.29
N LEU A 164 -18.27 9.22 1.58
CA LEU A 164 -18.24 7.88 2.16
C LEU A 164 -16.79 7.49 2.31
N LEU A 165 -16.37 7.15 3.53
CA LEU A 165 -15.06 6.63 3.89
C LEU A 165 -15.23 5.20 4.37
N GLY A 166 -14.51 4.25 3.83
CA GLY A 166 -14.57 2.85 4.24
C GLY A 166 -13.20 2.30 4.61
N ASP A 167 -13.20 1.40 5.61
CA ASP A 167 -12.05 0.65 6.12
C ASP A 167 -12.47 -0.83 6.23
N CYS A 168 -11.59 -1.77 5.91
CA CYS A 168 -11.89 -3.19 6.02
C CYS A 168 -11.44 -3.73 7.38
N HIS A 169 -12.19 -4.72 7.88
CA HIS A 169 -11.77 -5.47 9.06
C HIS A 169 -10.80 -6.57 8.63
N ASP A 170 -9.60 -6.60 9.24
CA ASP A 170 -8.56 -7.60 8.96
C ASP A 170 -8.39 -7.96 7.47
N PHE A 171 -8.17 -6.94 6.64
CA PHE A 171 -8.15 -7.11 5.18
C PHE A 171 -7.20 -8.23 4.72
N PHE A 172 -5.94 -8.23 5.20
CA PHE A 172 -4.96 -9.25 4.81
C PHE A 172 -5.36 -10.66 5.27
N GLY A 173 -5.89 -10.81 6.48
CA GLY A 173 -6.35 -12.09 7.01
C GLY A 173 -7.63 -12.62 6.37
N SER A 174 -8.38 -11.74 5.69
CA SER A 174 -9.68 -12.10 5.07
C SER A 174 -9.58 -12.55 3.62
N ILE A 175 -8.44 -12.31 2.94
CA ILE A 175 -8.27 -12.59 1.51
C ILE A 175 -8.42 -14.07 1.20
N ASP A 176 -9.25 -14.40 0.21
CA ASP A 176 -9.49 -15.75 -0.28
C ASP A 176 -8.50 -16.11 -1.40
N HIS A 177 -7.77 -17.21 -1.26
CA HIS A 177 -6.75 -17.65 -2.21
C HIS A 177 -7.34 -18.02 -3.58
N SER A 178 -8.56 -18.55 -3.62
CA SER A 178 -9.23 -18.90 -4.88
C SER A 178 -9.52 -17.65 -5.72
N ILE A 179 -9.91 -16.56 -5.07
CA ILE A 179 -10.12 -15.27 -5.72
C ILE A 179 -8.80 -14.66 -6.17
N VAL A 180 -7.74 -14.78 -5.37
CA VAL A 180 -6.38 -14.35 -5.75
C VAL A 180 -5.95 -15.06 -7.03
N LYS A 181 -6.02 -16.39 -7.05
CA LYS A 181 -5.67 -17.22 -8.22
C LYS A 181 -6.49 -16.85 -9.43
N ARG A 182 -7.82 -16.77 -9.29
CA ARG A 182 -8.75 -16.33 -10.35
C ARG A 182 -8.37 -14.95 -10.93
N ASN A 183 -8.01 -14.00 -10.08
CA ASN A 183 -7.60 -12.66 -10.53
C ASN A 183 -6.27 -12.69 -11.29
N MET A 184 -5.33 -13.54 -10.90
CA MET A 184 -4.09 -13.76 -11.63
C MET A 184 -4.35 -14.41 -12.99
N GLU A 185 -5.16 -15.48 -13.07
CA GLU A 185 -5.54 -16.19 -14.30
C GLU A 185 -6.22 -15.28 -15.33
N LYS A 186 -7.01 -14.30 -14.88
CA LYS A 186 -7.59 -13.27 -15.76
C LYS A 186 -6.54 -12.42 -16.48
N MET A 187 -5.39 -12.18 -15.85
CA MET A 187 -4.40 -11.21 -16.33
C MET A 187 -3.12 -11.85 -16.85
N ILE A 188 -2.63 -12.89 -16.19
CA ILE A 188 -1.40 -13.61 -16.53
C ILE A 188 -1.72 -14.78 -17.44
N THR A 189 -0.86 -15.04 -18.43
CA THR A 189 -1.03 -16.15 -19.40
C THR A 189 -0.18 -17.37 -19.05
N ASP A 190 0.94 -17.18 -18.35
CA ASP A 190 1.85 -18.27 -17.99
C ASP A 190 1.43 -18.90 -16.65
N GLN A 191 0.88 -20.14 -16.74
CA GLN A 191 0.40 -20.88 -15.55
C GLN A 191 1.54 -21.19 -14.58
N ARG A 192 2.75 -21.47 -15.07
CA ARG A 192 3.92 -21.75 -14.21
C ARG A 192 4.27 -20.54 -13.34
N LEU A 193 4.10 -19.32 -13.88
CA LEU A 193 4.31 -18.08 -13.11
C LEU A 193 3.23 -17.91 -12.04
N ILE A 194 1.99 -18.24 -12.33
CA ILE A 194 0.89 -18.21 -11.36
C ILE A 194 1.18 -19.21 -10.22
N ASP A 195 1.53 -20.44 -10.57
CA ASP A 195 1.80 -21.50 -9.60
C ASP A 195 3.01 -21.14 -8.72
N LEU A 196 4.07 -20.54 -9.29
CA LEU A 196 5.20 -20.04 -8.52
C LEU A 196 4.80 -18.89 -7.56
N ALA A 197 3.92 -17.99 -7.98
CA ALA A 197 3.44 -16.93 -7.12
C ALA A 197 2.56 -17.47 -5.99
N MET A 198 1.73 -18.49 -6.27
CA MET A 198 0.88 -19.13 -5.27
C MET A 198 1.69 -19.89 -4.21
N GLN A 199 2.90 -20.37 -4.48
CA GLN A 199 3.79 -20.95 -3.46
C GLN A 199 4.11 -20.00 -2.30
N PHE A 200 3.96 -18.67 -2.50
CA PHE A 200 4.11 -17.66 -1.44
C PHE A 200 2.80 -17.30 -0.74
N VAL A 201 1.69 -17.83 -1.20
CA VAL A 201 0.33 -17.62 -0.67
C VAL A 201 -0.16 -18.85 0.08
N ASP A 202 -0.02 -20.03 -0.52
CA ASP A 202 -0.56 -21.30 -0.04
C ASP A 202 -0.08 -21.75 1.36
N PRO A 203 1.13 -21.35 1.84
CA PRO A 203 1.53 -21.68 3.22
C PRO A 203 0.63 -21.07 4.30
N PHE A 204 -0.16 -20.06 3.98
CA PHE A 204 -1.14 -19.48 4.89
C PHE A 204 -2.48 -20.21 4.74
N PRO A 205 -3.11 -20.70 5.83
CA PRO A 205 -4.39 -21.42 5.72
C PRO A 205 -5.53 -20.53 5.24
N ARG A 206 -5.41 -19.22 5.46
CA ARG A 206 -6.30 -18.17 4.98
C ARG A 206 -5.55 -16.83 4.98
N GLY A 207 -5.94 -15.93 4.12
CA GLY A 207 -5.36 -14.59 4.05
C GLY A 207 -3.97 -14.55 3.45
N LEU A 208 -3.32 -13.43 3.57
CA LEU A 208 -1.98 -13.17 3.03
C LEU A 208 -1.02 -12.77 4.14
N GLY A 209 0.17 -13.35 4.13
CA GLY A 209 1.21 -13.06 5.12
C GLY A 209 1.75 -11.63 5.02
N LEU A 210 1.81 -10.94 6.16
CA LEU A 210 2.47 -9.65 6.25
C LEU A 210 3.99 -9.84 6.24
N GLY A 211 4.67 -9.25 5.25
CA GLY A 211 6.12 -9.35 5.07
C GLY A 211 6.55 -9.95 3.73
N SER A 212 5.61 -10.55 2.97
CA SER A 212 5.81 -11.00 1.61
C SER A 212 5.49 -9.89 0.61
N GLN A 213 6.39 -9.63 -0.33
CA GLN A 213 6.15 -8.67 -1.41
C GLN A 213 5.08 -9.18 -2.38
N VAL A 214 5.07 -10.47 -2.68
CA VAL A 214 4.05 -11.10 -3.55
C VAL A 214 2.66 -10.91 -2.93
N CYS A 215 2.50 -11.25 -1.65
CA CYS A 215 1.23 -11.08 -0.93
C CYS A 215 0.75 -9.62 -0.97
N GLN A 216 1.66 -8.66 -0.82
CA GLN A 216 1.32 -7.23 -0.86
C GLN A 216 0.79 -6.80 -2.23
N ILE A 217 1.40 -7.23 -3.33
CA ILE A 217 0.95 -6.92 -4.70
C ILE A 217 -0.40 -7.58 -4.99
N LEU A 218 -0.56 -8.84 -4.58
CA LEU A 218 -1.83 -9.56 -4.74
C LEU A 218 -2.96 -8.90 -3.95
N ALA A 219 -2.70 -8.42 -2.74
CA ALA A 219 -3.66 -7.65 -1.94
C ALA A 219 -4.11 -6.36 -2.64
N VAL A 220 -3.18 -5.62 -3.27
CA VAL A 220 -3.52 -4.40 -4.03
C VAL A 220 -4.46 -4.69 -5.19
N THR A 221 -4.28 -5.80 -5.87
CA THR A 221 -5.08 -6.19 -7.05
C THR A 221 -6.37 -6.93 -6.71
N TYR A 222 -6.53 -7.36 -5.47
CA TYR A 222 -7.65 -8.20 -5.03
C TYR A 222 -9.02 -7.58 -5.29
N GLN A 223 -9.18 -6.30 -5.01
CA GLN A 223 -10.44 -5.55 -5.17
C GLN A 223 -10.58 -4.87 -6.54
N ASN A 224 -9.74 -5.21 -7.52
CA ASN A 224 -9.67 -4.49 -8.80
C ASN A 224 -11.01 -4.48 -9.55
N GLU A 225 -11.77 -5.57 -9.53
CA GLU A 225 -13.08 -5.64 -10.18
C GLU A 225 -14.10 -4.72 -9.51
N ILE A 226 -14.05 -4.59 -8.18
CA ILE A 226 -14.89 -3.66 -7.43
C ILE A 226 -14.53 -2.22 -7.80
N ASP A 227 -13.22 -1.89 -7.85
CA ASP A 227 -12.73 -0.58 -8.25
C ASP A 227 -13.27 -0.16 -9.64
N HIS A 228 -13.21 -1.08 -10.60
CA HIS A 228 -13.73 -0.86 -11.96
C HIS A 228 -15.25 -0.72 -11.95
N CYS A 229 -15.97 -1.54 -11.20
CA CYS A 229 -17.42 -1.43 -11.09
C CYS A 229 -17.83 -0.05 -10.56
N ILE A 230 -17.16 0.45 -9.52
CA ILE A 230 -17.41 1.79 -8.96
C ILE A 230 -17.14 2.89 -10.00
N LYS A 231 -16.04 2.78 -10.76
CA LYS A 231 -15.68 3.77 -11.78
C LYS A 231 -16.55 3.72 -13.02
N GLU A 232 -16.85 2.53 -13.53
CA GLU A 232 -17.42 2.32 -14.86
C GLU A 232 -18.93 2.10 -14.84
N VAL A 233 -19.44 1.31 -13.90
CA VAL A 233 -20.87 1.00 -13.76
C VAL A 233 -21.57 2.07 -12.94
N TRP A 234 -21.12 2.31 -11.72
CA TRP A 234 -21.63 3.36 -10.85
C TRP A 234 -21.23 4.77 -11.28
N ARG A 235 -20.27 4.89 -12.21
CA ARG A 235 -19.75 6.15 -12.77
C ARG A 235 -19.28 7.15 -11.70
N LYS A 236 -18.72 6.64 -10.59
CA LYS A 236 -18.25 7.48 -9.48
C LYS A 236 -16.84 8.02 -9.80
N LYS A 237 -16.80 9.17 -10.42
CA LYS A 237 -15.57 9.85 -10.82
C LYS A 237 -14.63 10.11 -9.64
N TRP A 238 -15.18 10.51 -8.50
CA TRP A 238 -14.43 10.89 -7.30
C TRP A 238 -14.36 9.74 -6.30
N TYR A 239 -13.90 8.61 -6.76
CA TYR A 239 -13.57 7.42 -5.99
C TYR A 239 -12.06 7.20 -6.03
N ALA A 240 -11.44 6.84 -4.89
CA ALA A 240 -10.07 6.35 -4.83
C ALA A 240 -9.90 5.35 -3.70
N ARG A 241 -8.88 4.51 -3.82
CA ARG A 241 -8.54 3.49 -2.84
C ARG A 241 -7.05 3.49 -2.50
N TYR A 242 -6.73 3.21 -1.25
CA TYR A 242 -5.39 2.98 -0.74
C TYR A 242 -5.38 1.72 0.12
N MET A 243 -5.00 0.58 -0.43
CA MET A 243 -5.14 -0.76 0.17
C MET A 243 -6.60 -1.06 0.57
N ASP A 244 -6.86 -1.17 1.85
CA ASP A 244 -8.16 -1.39 2.50
C ASP A 244 -8.97 -0.11 2.73
N ASP A 245 -8.32 1.04 2.73
CA ASP A 245 -8.97 2.34 2.86
C ASP A 245 -9.50 2.85 1.51
N PHE A 246 -10.75 3.28 1.44
CA PHE A 246 -11.31 3.93 0.25
C PHE A 246 -12.18 5.13 0.59
N TYR A 247 -12.41 5.98 -0.39
CA TYR A 247 -13.45 7.02 -0.31
C TYR A 247 -14.24 7.17 -1.61
N VAL A 248 -15.49 7.62 -1.48
CA VAL A 248 -16.34 8.07 -2.59
C VAL A 248 -16.96 9.41 -2.22
N ILE A 249 -16.81 10.43 -3.08
CA ILE A 249 -17.53 11.70 -2.89
C ILE A 249 -18.85 11.63 -3.64
N CYS A 250 -19.95 11.85 -2.90
CA CYS A 250 -21.33 11.76 -3.34
C CYS A 250 -22.03 13.11 -3.23
N ARG A 251 -23.03 13.34 -4.04
CA ARG A 251 -23.83 14.54 -3.96
C ARG A 251 -24.83 14.50 -2.81
N THR A 252 -25.46 13.36 -2.60
CA THR A 252 -26.49 13.19 -1.55
C THR A 252 -26.05 12.14 -0.53
N LYS A 253 -26.66 12.20 0.66
CA LYS A 253 -26.43 11.20 1.69
C LYS A 253 -27.02 9.84 1.30
N ASP A 254 -28.11 9.84 0.55
CA ASP A 254 -28.78 8.60 0.14
C ASP A 254 -27.96 7.88 -0.94
N GLU A 255 -27.38 8.60 -1.91
CA GLU A 255 -26.39 8.05 -2.84
C GLU A 255 -25.21 7.40 -2.10
N ALA A 256 -24.71 8.01 -1.03
CA ALA A 256 -23.63 7.43 -0.22
C ALA A 256 -24.08 6.18 0.55
N LYS A 257 -25.33 6.11 1.00
CA LYS A 257 -25.90 4.91 1.67
C LYS A 257 -26.09 3.75 0.68
N GLU A 258 -26.57 4.02 -0.52
CA GLU A 258 -26.73 3.01 -1.58
C GLU A 258 -25.37 2.40 -1.95
N LEU A 259 -24.35 3.24 -2.10
CA LEU A 259 -22.98 2.78 -2.33
C LEU A 259 -22.43 1.97 -1.16
N LEU A 260 -22.71 2.38 0.08
CA LEU A 260 -22.30 1.62 1.26
C LEU A 260 -22.95 0.24 1.27
N ALA A 261 -24.24 0.14 0.97
CA ALA A 261 -24.93 -1.15 0.86
C ALA A 261 -24.31 -2.03 -0.22
N TYR A 262 -24.01 -1.47 -1.39
CA TYR A 262 -23.30 -2.16 -2.46
C TYR A 262 -21.91 -2.67 -2.02
N PHE A 263 -21.12 -1.85 -1.34
CA PHE A 263 -19.80 -2.27 -0.84
C PHE A 263 -19.92 -3.40 0.18
N ILE A 264 -20.88 -3.35 1.09
CA ILE A 264 -21.12 -4.41 2.09
C ILE A 264 -21.42 -5.74 1.39
N GLU A 265 -22.30 -5.74 0.39
CA GLU A 265 -22.67 -6.93 -0.37
C GLU A 265 -21.46 -7.48 -1.16
N LYS A 266 -20.81 -6.61 -1.96
CA LYS A 266 -19.69 -7.02 -2.81
C LYS A 266 -18.46 -7.47 -2.02
N TYR A 267 -18.17 -6.81 -0.91
CA TYR A 267 -17.03 -7.24 -0.07
C TYR A 267 -17.30 -8.60 0.56
N ARG A 268 -18.55 -8.87 0.96
CA ARG A 268 -18.94 -10.22 1.46
C ARG A 268 -18.72 -11.31 0.40
N GLU A 269 -19.03 -11.06 -0.87
CA GLU A 269 -18.74 -11.99 -1.98
C GLU A 269 -17.22 -12.26 -2.14
N TYR A 270 -16.39 -11.30 -1.76
CA TYR A 270 -14.93 -11.39 -1.77
C TYR A 270 -14.33 -11.88 -0.45
N GLY A 271 -15.16 -12.33 0.50
CA GLY A 271 -14.69 -12.76 1.82
C GLY A 271 -14.16 -11.63 2.69
N ILE A 272 -14.36 -10.36 2.31
CA ILE A 272 -13.93 -9.18 3.05
C ILE A 272 -15.11 -8.64 3.87
N GLU A 273 -14.81 -8.14 5.05
CA GLU A 273 -15.80 -7.47 5.90
C GLU A 273 -15.43 -5.99 6.10
N LEU A 274 -16.41 -5.10 5.89
CA LEU A 274 -16.24 -3.68 6.19
C LEU A 274 -16.27 -3.45 7.70
N ASN A 275 -15.34 -2.66 8.18
CA ASN A 275 -15.33 -2.18 9.55
C ASN A 275 -16.35 -1.05 9.73
N LEU A 276 -17.61 -1.40 10.03
CA LEU A 276 -18.71 -0.44 10.14
C LEU A 276 -18.48 0.59 11.26
N SER A 277 -17.67 0.28 12.28
CA SER A 277 -17.34 1.25 13.34
C SER A 277 -16.43 2.38 12.87
N LYS A 278 -15.68 2.16 11.79
CA LYS A 278 -14.81 3.16 11.16
C LYS A 278 -15.35 3.69 9.84
N THR A 279 -16.24 2.96 9.20
CA THR A 279 -16.88 3.40 7.96
C THR A 279 -17.83 4.55 8.25
N GLN A 280 -17.70 5.66 7.53
CA GLN A 280 -18.40 6.89 7.83
C GLN A 280 -18.94 7.58 6.58
N ILE A 281 -20.14 8.15 6.69
CA ILE A 281 -20.69 9.10 5.71
C ILE A 281 -20.67 10.47 6.36
N VAL A 282 -19.82 11.37 5.87
CA VAL A 282 -19.58 12.68 6.47
C VAL A 282 -19.96 13.78 5.47
N LYS A 283 -20.61 14.84 5.92
CA LYS A 283 -20.84 16.04 5.11
C LYS A 283 -19.49 16.74 4.87
N LEU A 284 -19.19 17.15 3.64
CA LEU A 284 -17.89 17.71 3.27
C LEU A 284 -17.47 18.94 4.10
N THR A 285 -18.47 19.70 4.60
CA THR A 285 -18.24 20.87 5.47
C THR A 285 -17.78 20.53 6.88
N HIS A 286 -17.97 19.29 7.37
CA HIS A 286 -17.67 18.92 8.77
C HIS A 286 -16.24 18.46 8.97
N GLY A 287 -15.48 18.26 7.90
CA GLY A 287 -14.13 17.69 7.96
C GLY A 287 -14.13 16.20 8.31
N PHE A 288 -13.18 15.48 7.76
CA PHE A 288 -13.06 14.03 7.90
C PHE A 288 -11.58 13.62 7.98
N VAL A 289 -11.32 12.36 8.32
CA VAL A 289 -9.96 11.82 8.41
C VAL A 289 -9.73 10.86 7.26
N TRP A 290 -8.65 11.09 6.49
CA TRP A 290 -8.18 10.22 5.42
C TRP A 290 -6.68 10.01 5.55
N LEU A 291 -6.21 8.77 5.53
CA LEU A 291 -4.79 8.39 5.68
C LEU A 291 -4.09 9.17 6.82
N GLN A 292 -4.78 9.29 7.97
CA GLN A 292 -4.36 9.96 9.20
C GLN A 292 -4.33 11.49 9.17
N ASP A 293 -4.69 12.12 8.06
CA ASP A 293 -4.79 13.57 7.97
C ASP A 293 -6.24 14.00 8.10
N ARG A 294 -6.45 15.15 8.73
CA ARG A 294 -7.77 15.74 8.89
C ARG A 294 -8.00 16.79 7.81
N ILE A 295 -8.95 16.52 6.94
CA ILE A 295 -9.24 17.31 5.75
C ILE A 295 -10.53 18.10 5.95
N TYR A 296 -10.54 19.35 5.52
CA TYR A 296 -11.71 20.23 5.51
C TYR A 296 -11.86 20.85 4.13
N LEU A 297 -13.08 20.90 3.62
CA LEU A 297 -13.45 21.71 2.46
C LEU A 297 -14.19 22.95 2.97
N LEU A 298 -13.54 24.11 2.87
CA LEU A 298 -14.12 25.37 3.31
C LEU A 298 -15.14 25.91 2.30
N PRO A 299 -16.08 26.80 2.72
CA PRO A 299 -17.04 27.43 1.83
C PRO A 299 -16.39 28.19 0.65
N THR A 300 -15.15 28.65 0.84
CA THR A 300 -14.34 29.31 -0.20
C THR A 300 -13.76 28.36 -1.26
N GLY A 301 -13.94 27.05 -1.11
CA GLY A 301 -13.30 26.03 -1.94
C GLY A 301 -11.86 25.68 -1.52
N ARG A 302 -11.29 26.38 -0.55
CA ARG A 302 -9.98 26.04 0.00
C ARG A 302 -10.07 24.71 0.75
N ILE A 303 -9.12 23.83 0.47
CA ILE A 303 -8.93 22.57 1.19
C ILE A 303 -7.87 22.81 2.26
N VAL A 304 -8.21 22.49 3.51
CA VAL A 304 -7.30 22.56 4.66
C VAL A 304 -6.90 21.15 5.04
N ASP A 305 -5.60 20.88 5.04
CA ASP A 305 -5.00 19.57 5.34
C ASP A 305 -4.20 19.67 6.65
N LYS A 306 -4.76 19.15 7.74
CA LYS A 306 -4.12 19.16 9.06
C LYS A 306 -3.62 17.78 9.46
N PRO A 307 -2.48 17.69 10.17
CA PRO A 307 -2.03 16.42 10.75
C PRO A 307 -3.05 15.92 11.79
N GLY A 308 -3.27 14.62 11.81
CA GLY A 308 -4.17 13.99 12.77
C GLY A 308 -3.68 14.17 14.21
N ARG A 309 -4.61 14.45 15.14
CA ARG A 309 -4.31 14.67 16.56
C ARG A 309 -3.52 13.52 17.20
N SER A 310 -3.89 12.28 16.90
CA SER A 310 -3.21 11.08 17.40
C SER A 310 -1.73 11.02 16.97
N SER A 311 -1.43 11.44 15.73
CA SER A 311 -0.06 11.53 15.21
C SER A 311 0.76 12.56 15.97
N LEU A 312 0.22 13.75 16.20
CA LEU A 312 0.89 14.82 16.96
C LEU A 312 1.20 14.37 18.40
N VAL A 313 0.22 13.77 19.08
CA VAL A 313 0.41 13.28 20.47
C VAL A 313 1.49 12.20 20.52
N ARG A 314 1.44 11.23 19.59
CA ARG A 314 2.42 10.14 19.51
C ARG A 314 3.84 10.67 19.27
N ASN A 315 4.01 11.59 18.33
CA ASN A 315 5.31 12.15 18.00
C ASN A 315 5.88 12.99 19.14
N ARG A 316 5.05 13.76 19.87
CA ARG A 316 5.46 14.47 21.09
C ARG A 316 5.95 13.49 22.18
N ARG A 317 5.21 12.39 22.41
CA ARG A 317 5.63 11.34 23.36
C ARG A 317 6.94 10.68 22.94
N LYS A 318 7.09 10.39 21.63
CA LYS A 318 8.31 9.80 21.09
C LYS A 318 9.51 10.72 21.25
N LEU A 319 9.37 12.02 20.96
CA LEU A 319 10.43 13.00 21.15
C LEU A 319 10.91 13.07 22.62
N LYS A 320 9.96 13.11 23.58
CA LYS A 320 10.27 13.06 25.02
C LYS A 320 10.99 11.77 25.43
N LYS A 321 10.62 10.62 24.84
CA LYS A 321 11.30 9.34 25.09
C LYS A 321 12.73 9.33 24.51
N ILE A 322 12.92 9.91 23.32
CA ILE A 322 14.25 10.07 22.70
C ILE A 322 15.12 10.97 23.61
N ALA A 323 14.60 12.09 24.12
CA ALA A 323 15.35 12.96 25.00
C ALA A 323 15.87 12.23 26.24
N LYS A 324 15.02 11.46 26.92
CA LYS A 324 15.44 10.63 28.07
C LYS A 324 16.54 9.63 27.74
N ARG A 325 16.56 9.07 26.52
CA ARG A 325 17.58 8.12 26.07
C ARG A 325 18.90 8.81 25.73
N VAL A 326 18.82 10.02 25.17
CA VAL A 326 20.01 10.87 24.95
C VAL A 326 20.63 11.28 26.27
N ASP A 327 19.81 11.71 27.25
CA ASP A 327 20.26 12.09 28.60
C ASP A 327 21.00 10.95 29.32
N ARG A 328 20.61 9.68 29.06
CA ARG A 328 21.26 8.50 29.64
C ARG A 328 22.48 8.01 28.83
N GLY A 329 22.83 8.68 27.74
CA GLY A 329 23.90 8.24 26.86
C GLY A 329 23.58 6.97 26.04
N GLU A 330 22.32 6.47 26.04
CA GLU A 330 21.92 5.26 25.30
C GLU A 330 21.93 5.47 23.78
N ILE A 331 21.70 6.68 23.32
CA ILE A 331 21.70 7.06 21.90
C ILE A 331 22.31 8.46 21.71
N PRO A 332 23.00 8.71 20.59
CA PRO A 332 23.56 10.02 20.30
C PRO A 332 22.48 11.07 20.02
N PHE A 333 22.79 12.35 20.30
CA PHE A 333 21.92 13.49 20.02
C PHE A 333 21.44 13.56 18.56
N ASN A 334 22.27 13.11 17.62
CA ASN A 334 21.91 13.09 16.20
C ASN A 334 20.62 12.30 15.90
N ASN A 335 20.30 11.30 16.72
CA ASN A 335 19.02 10.56 16.61
C ASN A 335 17.80 11.45 16.93
N ALA A 336 17.96 12.38 17.88
CA ALA A 336 16.92 13.35 18.20
C ALA A 336 16.73 14.37 17.07
N LEU A 337 17.83 14.87 16.52
CA LEU A 337 17.81 15.82 15.41
C LEU A 337 17.23 15.18 14.14
N THR A 338 17.59 13.95 13.82
CA THR A 338 17.02 13.20 12.70
C THR A 338 15.51 13.01 12.85
N PHE A 339 15.06 12.64 14.04
CA PHE A 339 13.62 12.51 14.31
C PHE A 339 12.88 13.84 14.20
N TYR A 340 13.44 14.91 14.77
CA TYR A 340 12.88 16.25 14.70
C TYR A 340 12.75 16.73 13.24
N ASN A 341 13.83 16.68 12.46
CA ASN A 341 13.84 17.10 11.06
C ASN A 341 12.84 16.30 10.21
N SER A 342 12.78 14.99 10.41
CA SER A 342 11.79 14.13 9.74
C SER A 342 10.35 14.52 10.09
N HIS A 343 10.10 14.88 11.35
CA HIS A 343 8.76 15.28 11.79
C HIS A 343 8.38 16.67 11.28
N ILE A 344 9.29 17.64 11.28
CA ILE A 344 9.09 18.97 10.70
C ILE A 344 8.87 18.85 9.19
N GLY A 345 9.68 18.05 8.48
CA GLY A 345 9.47 17.76 7.05
C GLY A 345 8.07 17.23 6.73
N TYR A 346 7.54 16.33 7.56
CA TYR A 346 6.15 15.87 7.41
C TYR A 346 5.13 16.99 7.65
N LEU A 347 5.34 17.85 8.65
CA LEU A 347 4.41 18.93 8.99
C LEU A 347 4.45 20.08 7.97
N SER A 348 5.59 20.37 7.34
CA SER A 348 5.76 21.48 6.40
C SER A 348 4.90 21.34 5.12
N HIS A 349 4.49 20.12 4.79
CA HIS A 349 3.57 19.84 3.68
C HIS A 349 2.08 19.99 4.04
N LYS A 350 1.76 20.56 5.23
CA LYS A 350 0.40 20.66 5.76
C LYS A 350 0.07 22.05 6.31
N ASP A 351 -1.21 22.32 6.51
CA ASP A 351 -1.68 23.50 7.24
C ASP A 351 -1.40 23.32 8.77
N ALA A 352 -0.12 23.28 9.15
CA ALA A 352 0.34 22.85 10.47
C ALA A 352 1.18 23.89 11.24
N TYR A 353 1.07 25.18 10.93
CA TYR A 353 1.87 26.24 11.51
C TYR A 353 1.99 26.18 13.06
N HIS A 354 0.86 26.07 13.78
CA HIS A 354 0.88 25.97 15.23
C HIS A 354 1.49 24.64 15.73
N ALA A 355 1.33 23.55 14.96
CA ALA A 355 1.94 22.28 15.33
C ALA A 355 3.46 22.34 15.18
N ILE A 356 3.97 22.97 14.14
CA ILE A 356 5.41 23.23 13.94
C ILE A 356 5.96 24.04 15.11
N LYS A 357 5.39 25.21 15.41
CA LYS A 357 5.83 26.03 16.55
C LYS A 357 5.86 25.27 17.87
N ASN A 358 4.85 24.41 18.12
CA ASN A 358 4.80 23.62 19.34
C ASN A 358 5.88 22.53 19.39
N VAL A 359 6.24 21.95 18.24
CA VAL A 359 7.33 20.95 18.14
C VAL A 359 8.68 21.63 18.33
N ASP A 360 8.89 22.80 17.71
CA ASP A 360 10.12 23.59 17.85
C ASP A 360 10.34 24.00 19.33
N LYS A 361 9.29 24.55 19.96
CA LYS A 361 9.34 24.88 21.38
C LYS A 361 9.70 23.66 22.23
N LEU A 362 9.03 22.53 22.01
CA LEU A 362 9.30 21.30 22.74
C LEU A 362 10.74 20.81 22.53
N PHE A 363 11.25 20.86 21.30
CA PHE A 363 12.63 20.47 21.01
C PHE A 363 13.63 21.36 21.73
N ASN A 364 13.44 22.68 21.67
CA ASN A 364 14.28 23.66 22.37
C ASN A 364 14.24 23.46 23.90
N ASP A 365 13.07 23.22 24.47
CA ASP A 365 12.93 22.99 25.92
C ASP A 365 13.62 21.68 26.36
N LEU A 366 13.63 20.63 25.50
CA LEU A 366 14.23 19.35 25.85
C LEU A 366 15.74 19.29 25.66
N PHE A 367 16.29 20.05 24.71
CA PHE A 367 17.71 19.88 24.31
C PHE A 367 18.52 21.17 24.43
N ILE A 368 17.99 22.35 24.03
CA ILE A 368 18.81 23.57 23.95
C ILE A 368 18.88 24.25 25.31
N ARG A 369 17.75 24.44 25.99
CA ARG A 369 17.74 25.10 27.34
C ARG A 369 18.55 24.30 28.36
N ARG A 370 18.52 22.98 28.29
CA ARG A 370 19.32 22.14 29.19
C ARG A 370 20.81 22.33 28.99
N PHE A 371 21.29 22.33 27.77
CA PHE A 371 22.70 22.58 27.49
C PHE A 371 23.17 23.95 27.98
N MET A 372 22.32 24.98 27.88
CA MET A 372 22.65 26.28 28.41
C MET A 372 22.68 26.29 29.95
N TYR A 373 21.78 25.58 30.64
CA TYR A 373 21.77 25.45 32.09
C TYR A 373 22.96 24.65 32.63
N GLU A 374 23.39 23.63 31.94
CA GLU A 374 24.58 22.84 32.31
C GLU A 374 25.86 23.64 32.13
N GLN A 375 26.02 24.40 31.07
CA GLN A 375 27.19 25.27 30.88
C GLN A 375 27.28 26.40 31.91
N VAL A 376 26.13 26.96 32.32
CA VAL A 376 26.11 28.00 33.38
C VAL A 376 26.37 27.40 34.79
N ARG A 377 26.20 26.12 35.00
CA ARG A 377 26.46 25.43 36.28
C ARG A 377 27.93 25.02 36.45
N TYR A 378 28.69 24.94 35.34
CA TYR A 378 30.09 24.57 35.34
C TYR A 378 31.03 25.75 34.97
N ALA A 379 30.49 26.95 34.73
CA ALA A 379 31.19 28.22 34.65
C ALA A 379 31.06 28.97 35.97
#